data_89a7b1f66c20227369c1b98bcbb86b57
#
_entry.id   89a7b1f66c20227369c1b98bcbb86b57
#
_cell.length_a   1.000
_cell.length_b   1.000
_cell.length_c   1.000
_cell.angle_alpha   90.00
_cell.angle_beta   90.00
_cell.angle_gamma   90.00
#
_symmetry.space_group_name_H-M   'P 1'
#
loop_
_entity.id
_entity.type
_entity.pdbx_description
1 polymer ?
#
loop_
_entity_poly.entity_id
_entity_poly.type
_entity_poly.pdbx_seq_one_letter_code
_entity_poly.pdbx_strand_id
1 'polypeptide(L)'
;MEMQEREREKKPFTHLHVHTEYSLLDGSAKIKELVQRVKELGMDSIAITDHGVCQGYPEAMLAADDIHKKDPDFKLIYGCEAYFVDDMVPCVYGVKDQPLDGEFCVFDTETTGLDPGVEYLTEIGAVIIRNGEVVEEFDTFVKPGKPITPKITELTGITNEMVADAPSEKDALEAFLAFAGDRILVGHNVHAFDMRFLRAAAKRSGIKLEPTYIDTLTMAQTMYPGLHNYKQGTINKHLELPAYEAHRACEDSAALGRIFCVMLNDLAEKEVTKVSEINTGLGGNREVLKKKYYHLIILVKNQMGLKNLYKIVSEAHVNYFFKKPRVPRSLLNKYRDGLLLTSACEAGELYRAIVDGTSYEELKKIAAYYDILEIQPLGNNAYMVREGKVDSEEVIKDFNRTVIQLGEDLHKPVIATGDVHFTEPEDAIYRSVLQAGNGFKDADNQPPLFYRTTEDMLKQFSDLPKEKAYPSHAEPTRPAPRRYGRRALGDLPESSQVSFF
;
A
#
# COMPACT_ATOMS: atom_id res chain seq x y z
N MET A 1 30.68 -1.55 42.38
CA MET A 1 30.19 -1.90 41.01
C MET A 1 28.69 -2.23 41.00
N GLU A 2 28.11 -2.78 42.06
CA GLU A 2 26.67 -3.12 42.11
C GLU A 2 25.72 -1.93 42.41
N MET A 3 26.20 -0.75 42.79
CA MET A 3 25.35 0.43 43.02
C MET A 3 25.23 1.36 41.81
N GLN A 4 26.12 1.27 40.83
CA GLN A 4 26.05 2.05 39.59
C GLN A 4 25.17 1.44 38.47
N GLU A 5 24.74 0.20 38.63
CA GLU A 5 23.77 -0.44 37.71
C GLU A 5 22.30 -0.14 38.04
N ARG A 6 21.99 0.49 39.18
CA ARG A 6 20.60 0.73 39.64
C ARG A 6 19.97 2.06 39.21
N GLU A 7 20.73 2.97 38.63
CA GLU A 7 20.23 4.30 38.20
C GLU A 7 20.49 4.56 36.71
N ARG A 8 20.27 3.60 35.84
CA ARG A 8 19.90 3.94 34.47
C ARG A 8 18.49 4.46 34.56
N GLU A 9 18.31 5.80 34.56
CA GLU A 9 17.02 6.46 34.43
C GLU A 9 16.26 5.78 33.28
N LYS A 10 15.18 5.07 33.64
CA LYS A 10 14.26 4.52 32.67
C LYS A 10 13.66 5.72 31.95
N LYS A 11 14.07 5.98 30.72
CA LYS A 11 13.43 7.03 29.93
C LYS A 11 11.96 6.73 29.80
N PRO A 12 11.07 7.73 29.95
CA PRO A 12 9.65 7.50 29.84
C PRO A 12 9.27 7.12 28.41
N PHE A 13 8.28 6.24 28.29
CA PHE A 13 7.69 5.84 27.02
C PHE A 13 6.97 7.02 26.35
N THR A 14 7.03 7.11 25.02
CA THR A 14 6.29 8.10 24.24
C THR A 14 5.24 7.38 23.38
N HIS A 15 3.98 7.67 23.59
CA HIS A 15 2.93 7.19 22.70
C HIS A 15 2.97 7.95 21.35
N LEU A 16 3.23 7.24 20.25
CA LEU A 16 3.33 7.80 18.89
C LEU A 16 2.09 7.52 18.02
N HIS A 17 1.10 6.80 18.55
CA HIS A 17 -0.15 6.47 17.89
C HIS A 17 -1.29 6.74 18.88
N VAL A 18 -1.91 7.92 18.77
CA VAL A 18 -2.87 8.46 19.75
C VAL A 18 -4.00 9.18 19.03
N HIS A 19 -5.23 8.81 19.36
CA HIS A 19 -6.47 9.41 18.87
C HIS A 19 -7.11 10.24 19.98
N THR A 20 -7.64 11.38 19.58
CA THR A 20 -8.36 12.29 20.47
C THR A 20 -9.84 12.37 20.09
N GLU A 21 -10.59 13.25 20.76
CA GLU A 21 -11.98 13.56 20.41
C GLU A 21 -12.16 14.08 18.96
N TYR A 22 -11.07 14.44 18.26
CA TYR A 22 -11.08 14.81 16.84
C TYR A 22 -11.08 13.60 15.91
N SER A 23 -10.83 12.40 16.41
CA SER A 23 -11.11 11.12 15.75
C SER A 23 -12.59 10.76 15.93
N LEU A 24 -13.48 11.53 15.29
CA LEU A 24 -14.92 11.66 15.56
C LEU A 24 -15.69 10.34 15.65
N LEU A 25 -15.21 9.25 15.05
CA LEU A 25 -15.93 7.98 15.01
C LEU A 25 -15.69 7.11 16.23
N ASP A 26 -14.56 7.27 16.92
CA ASP A 26 -14.09 6.33 17.94
C ASP A 26 -13.09 6.90 18.96
N GLY A 27 -12.60 8.12 18.82
CA GLY A 27 -11.77 8.78 19.82
C GLY A 27 -12.61 9.49 20.88
N SER A 28 -12.28 9.29 22.17
CA SER A 28 -12.96 9.97 23.28
C SER A 28 -12.01 10.72 24.23
N ALA A 29 -10.67 10.61 24.00
CA ALA A 29 -9.69 11.31 24.81
C ALA A 29 -9.70 12.82 24.50
N LYS A 30 -10.02 13.65 25.48
CA LYS A 30 -9.96 15.11 25.34
C LYS A 30 -8.52 15.60 25.38
N ILE A 31 -8.12 16.37 24.39
CA ILE A 31 -6.71 16.78 24.20
C ILE A 31 -6.12 17.40 25.47
N LYS A 32 -6.79 18.39 26.05
CA LYS A 32 -6.27 19.10 27.22
C LYS A 32 -6.09 18.16 28.42
N GLU A 33 -7.06 17.31 28.68
CA GLU A 33 -7.02 16.32 29.77
C GLU A 33 -5.93 15.27 29.51
N LEU A 34 -5.81 14.80 28.27
CA LEU A 34 -4.81 13.82 27.86
C LEU A 34 -3.38 14.37 28.00
N VAL A 35 -3.09 15.59 27.50
CA VAL A 35 -1.77 16.21 27.59
C VAL A 35 -1.39 16.46 29.06
N GLN A 36 -2.34 16.86 29.90
CA GLN A 36 -2.13 16.99 31.36
C GLN A 36 -1.83 15.63 31.99
N ARG A 37 -2.58 14.60 31.63
CA ARG A 37 -2.42 13.22 32.15
C ARG A 37 -1.04 12.65 31.80
N VAL A 38 -0.55 12.88 30.60
CA VAL A 38 0.81 12.50 30.14
C VAL A 38 1.86 13.03 31.13
N LYS A 39 1.72 14.30 31.53
CA LYS A 39 2.65 14.94 32.47
C LYS A 39 2.53 14.39 33.88
N GLU A 40 1.30 14.10 34.36
CA GLU A 40 1.05 13.48 35.65
C GLU A 40 1.67 12.06 35.76
N LEU A 41 1.70 11.33 34.65
CA LEU A 41 2.33 10.01 34.54
C LEU A 41 3.85 10.06 34.41
N GLY A 42 4.46 11.27 34.49
CA GLY A 42 5.91 11.46 34.43
C GLY A 42 6.51 11.31 33.02
N MET A 43 5.68 11.36 31.99
CA MET A 43 6.13 11.35 30.60
C MET A 43 6.50 12.77 30.12
N ASP A 44 7.37 12.84 29.15
CA ASP A 44 7.93 14.11 28.63
C ASP A 44 7.47 14.43 27.18
N SER A 45 6.65 13.55 26.59
CA SER A 45 6.25 13.70 25.20
C SER A 45 4.99 12.88 24.85
N ILE A 46 4.27 13.37 23.82
CA ILE A 46 3.10 12.70 23.23
C ILE A 46 2.97 13.08 21.75
N ALA A 47 2.51 12.15 20.92
CA ALA A 47 2.03 12.46 19.57
C ALA A 47 0.50 12.60 19.54
N ILE A 48 0.00 13.42 18.63
CA ILE A 48 -1.42 13.48 18.26
C ILE A 48 -1.54 13.02 16.82
N THR A 49 -2.26 11.92 16.59
CA THR A 49 -2.34 11.24 15.30
C THR A 49 -3.78 10.89 14.91
N ASP A 50 -4.68 11.86 15.00
CA ASP A 50 -6.10 11.68 14.68
C ASP A 50 -6.34 11.20 13.24
N HIS A 51 -7.46 10.49 13.05
CA HIS A 51 -7.87 9.91 11.76
C HIS A 51 -8.10 10.95 10.66
N GLY A 52 -7.16 11.08 9.74
CA GLY A 52 -7.28 11.88 8.51
C GLY A 52 -7.38 13.39 8.72
N VAL A 53 -7.15 13.90 9.93
CA VAL A 53 -7.38 15.30 10.29
C VAL A 53 -6.24 15.90 11.12
N CYS A 54 -6.18 17.24 11.16
CA CYS A 54 -5.22 18.03 11.97
C CYS A 54 -5.92 19.05 12.86
N GLN A 55 -7.24 18.95 13.06
CA GLN A 55 -8.04 19.95 13.76
C GLN A 55 -7.70 20.07 15.24
N GLY A 56 -7.23 18.99 15.87
CA GLY A 56 -6.80 19.00 17.28
C GLY A 56 -5.51 19.76 17.56
N TYR A 57 -4.72 20.13 16.56
CA TYR A 57 -3.39 20.71 16.77
C TYR A 57 -3.38 22.06 17.50
N PRO A 58 -4.28 23.02 17.23
CA PRO A 58 -4.29 24.28 17.99
C PRO A 58 -4.54 24.07 19.48
N GLU A 59 -5.45 23.16 19.84
CA GLU A 59 -5.73 22.85 21.24
C GLU A 59 -4.57 22.11 21.90
N ALA A 60 -3.97 21.14 21.22
CA ALA A 60 -2.79 20.42 21.69
C ALA A 60 -1.59 21.37 21.91
N MET A 61 -1.38 22.32 21.00
CA MET A 61 -0.34 23.34 21.12
C MET A 61 -0.56 24.21 22.36
N LEU A 62 -1.78 24.70 22.58
CA LEU A 62 -2.11 25.51 23.75
C LEU A 62 -1.92 24.74 25.05
N ALA A 63 -2.32 23.47 25.09
CA ALA A 63 -2.12 22.60 26.24
C ALA A 63 -0.62 22.35 26.50
N ALA A 64 0.18 22.13 25.47
CA ALA A 64 1.62 21.98 25.58
C ALA A 64 2.30 23.29 26.02
N ASP A 65 1.86 24.46 25.51
CA ASP A 65 2.38 25.77 25.94
C ASP A 65 2.14 26.03 27.43
N ASP A 66 1.03 25.56 27.99
CA ASP A 66 0.79 25.63 29.44
C ASP A 66 1.79 24.77 30.25
N ILE A 67 2.15 23.59 29.73
CA ILE A 67 3.19 22.73 30.33
C ILE A 67 4.57 23.37 30.19
N HIS A 68 4.89 23.95 29.03
CA HIS A 68 6.20 24.60 28.76
C HIS A 68 6.54 25.70 29.76
N LYS A 69 5.56 26.31 30.42
CA LYS A 69 5.81 27.32 31.49
C LYS A 69 6.55 26.71 32.67
N LYS A 70 6.41 25.41 32.92
CA LYS A 70 7.01 24.66 34.04
C LYS A 70 8.06 23.65 33.58
N ASP A 71 7.89 23.08 32.39
CA ASP A 71 8.75 22.08 31.77
C ASP A 71 8.96 22.42 30.29
N PRO A 72 10.00 23.20 29.97
CA PRO A 72 10.27 23.63 28.61
C PRO A 72 10.75 22.51 27.66
N ASP A 73 11.10 21.35 28.21
CA ASP A 73 11.59 20.20 27.45
C ASP A 73 10.47 19.26 27.03
N PHE A 74 9.22 19.46 27.52
CA PHE A 74 8.06 18.68 27.08
C PHE A 74 7.86 18.78 25.57
N LYS A 75 7.55 17.66 24.89
CA LYS A 75 7.42 17.60 23.45
C LYS A 75 6.03 17.20 23.00
N LEU A 76 5.44 18.04 22.17
CA LEU A 76 4.26 17.70 21.38
C LEU A 76 4.70 17.34 19.96
N ILE A 77 4.39 16.11 19.53
CA ILE A 77 4.68 15.60 18.19
C ILE A 77 3.39 15.65 17.38
N TYR A 78 3.42 16.35 16.25
CA TYR A 78 2.31 16.43 15.32
C TYR A 78 2.33 15.21 14.38
N GLY A 79 1.19 14.60 14.16
CA GLY A 79 1.03 13.46 13.26
C GLY A 79 -0.41 13.26 12.84
N CYS A 80 -0.65 12.34 11.94
CA CYS A 80 -1.98 12.01 11.45
C CYS A 80 -2.03 10.54 11.08
N GLU A 81 -3.09 9.84 11.45
CA GLU A 81 -3.38 8.54 10.87
C GLU A 81 -4.10 8.70 9.55
N ALA A 82 -3.40 8.40 8.48
CA ALA A 82 -3.90 8.54 7.12
C ALA A 82 -4.66 7.29 6.64
N TYR A 83 -5.69 7.51 5.84
CA TYR A 83 -6.36 6.44 5.07
C TYR A 83 -5.60 6.17 3.78
N PHE A 84 -4.53 5.42 3.91
CA PHE A 84 -3.56 5.14 2.85
C PHE A 84 -4.10 4.24 1.76
N VAL A 85 -3.79 4.55 0.52
CA VAL A 85 -4.11 3.74 -0.66
C VAL A 85 -2.87 3.66 -1.55
N ASP A 86 -2.48 2.44 -1.94
CA ASP A 86 -1.43 2.29 -2.94
C ASP A 86 -2.01 2.50 -4.34
N ASP A 87 -1.75 3.67 -4.89
CA ASP A 87 -2.14 4.07 -6.25
C ASP A 87 -1.02 3.90 -7.27
N MET A 88 0.16 3.47 -6.82
CA MET A 88 1.33 3.20 -7.66
C MET A 88 1.28 1.79 -8.24
N VAL A 89 0.12 1.40 -8.78
CA VAL A 89 -0.04 0.09 -9.42
C VAL A 89 0.76 0.08 -10.72
N PRO A 90 1.77 -0.78 -10.85
CA PRO A 90 2.58 -0.82 -12.05
C PRO A 90 1.74 -1.26 -13.25
N CYS A 91 1.99 -0.67 -14.41
CA CYS A 91 1.49 -1.16 -15.69
C CYS A 91 2.60 -1.83 -16.53
N VAL A 92 3.87 -1.58 -16.22
CA VAL A 92 5.03 -2.24 -16.81
C VAL A 92 5.62 -3.23 -15.85
N TYR A 93 5.79 -4.46 -16.28
CA TYR A 93 6.34 -5.59 -15.54
C TYR A 93 7.52 -6.20 -16.30
N GLY A 94 8.56 -6.60 -15.59
CA GLY A 94 9.80 -7.15 -16.18
C GLY A 94 10.94 -6.15 -16.15
N VAL A 95 12.03 -6.48 -16.83
CA VAL A 95 13.31 -5.75 -16.71
C VAL A 95 13.83 -5.17 -18.02
N LYS A 96 13.24 -5.54 -19.17
CA LYS A 96 13.66 -5.01 -20.47
C LYS A 96 13.23 -3.56 -20.59
N ASP A 97 14.15 -2.70 -21.00
CA ASP A 97 13.91 -1.30 -21.30
C ASP A 97 14.14 -1.02 -22.78
N GLN A 98 13.39 -0.08 -23.31
CA GLN A 98 13.57 0.45 -24.67
C GLN A 98 12.92 1.84 -24.81
N PRO A 99 13.28 2.64 -25.83
CA PRO A 99 12.56 3.87 -26.18
C PRO A 99 11.08 3.59 -26.51
N LEU A 100 10.21 4.59 -26.34
CA LEU A 100 8.77 4.45 -26.64
C LEU A 100 8.46 4.29 -28.13
N ASP A 101 9.34 4.71 -29.00
CA ASP A 101 9.27 4.52 -30.47
C ASP A 101 9.80 3.15 -30.94
N GLY A 102 10.18 2.28 -30.03
CA GLY A 102 10.61 0.90 -30.29
C GLY A 102 9.48 0.00 -30.79
N GLU A 103 9.83 -1.26 -31.12
CA GLU A 103 8.85 -2.26 -31.53
C GLU A 103 8.21 -2.93 -30.33
N PHE A 104 6.90 -3.18 -30.43
CA PHE A 104 6.10 -3.87 -29.42
C PHE A 104 5.32 -5.01 -30.05
N CYS A 105 5.11 -6.10 -29.29
CA CYS A 105 4.19 -7.16 -29.66
C CYS A 105 2.90 -7.02 -28.84
N VAL A 106 1.85 -6.54 -29.47
CA VAL A 106 0.52 -6.42 -28.86
C VAL A 106 -0.21 -7.72 -29.08
N PHE A 107 -0.80 -8.30 -28.02
CA PHE A 107 -1.44 -9.60 -28.10
C PHE A 107 -2.70 -9.69 -27.23
N ASP A 108 -3.54 -10.64 -27.58
CA ASP A 108 -4.74 -11.02 -26.85
C ASP A 108 -4.92 -12.55 -26.93
N THR A 109 -5.63 -13.14 -25.98
CA THR A 109 -5.86 -14.58 -25.93
C THR A 109 -7.31 -14.94 -25.66
N GLU A 110 -7.82 -15.95 -26.35
CA GLU A 110 -9.09 -16.59 -26.03
C GLU A 110 -8.84 -17.90 -25.28
N THR A 111 -9.78 -18.27 -24.41
CA THR A 111 -9.60 -19.38 -23.47
C THR A 111 -10.87 -20.18 -23.25
N THR A 112 -10.74 -21.41 -22.71
CA THR A 112 -11.90 -22.25 -22.36
C THR A 112 -12.62 -21.80 -21.09
N GLY A 113 -12.12 -20.78 -20.38
CA GLY A 113 -12.70 -20.24 -19.14
C GLY A 113 -11.77 -19.28 -18.40
N LEU A 114 -12.00 -19.01 -17.14
CA LEU A 114 -11.32 -17.93 -16.40
C LEU A 114 -10.18 -18.36 -15.48
N ASP A 115 -10.06 -19.64 -15.15
CA ASP A 115 -9.04 -20.15 -14.22
C ASP A 115 -7.90 -20.86 -14.96
N PRO A 116 -6.72 -20.27 -15.09
CA PRO A 116 -5.59 -20.83 -15.81
C PRO A 116 -5.06 -22.15 -15.21
N GLY A 117 -5.46 -22.51 -13.97
CA GLY A 117 -5.12 -23.77 -13.33
C GLY A 117 -5.81 -24.98 -13.96
N VAL A 118 -6.99 -24.79 -14.54
CA VAL A 118 -7.85 -25.86 -15.09
C VAL A 118 -8.36 -25.59 -16.51
N GLU A 119 -8.11 -24.36 -17.03
CA GLU A 119 -8.54 -23.92 -18.35
C GLU A 119 -7.34 -23.81 -19.31
N TYR A 120 -7.62 -23.73 -20.62
CA TYR A 120 -6.64 -23.79 -21.70
C TYR A 120 -6.84 -22.63 -22.66
N LEU A 121 -5.78 -22.31 -23.41
CA LEU A 121 -5.84 -21.38 -24.54
C LEU A 121 -6.65 -22.01 -25.69
N THR A 122 -7.39 -21.19 -26.43
CA THR A 122 -8.14 -21.57 -27.63
C THR A 122 -7.73 -20.77 -28.86
N GLU A 123 -7.23 -19.54 -28.69
CA GLU A 123 -6.67 -18.69 -29.74
C GLU A 123 -5.59 -17.78 -29.15
N ILE A 124 -4.56 -17.45 -29.94
CA ILE A 124 -3.56 -16.40 -29.66
C ILE A 124 -3.49 -15.51 -30.88
N GLY A 125 -3.90 -14.25 -30.72
CA GLY A 125 -3.75 -13.21 -31.73
C GLY A 125 -2.70 -12.20 -31.32
N ALA A 126 -1.87 -11.74 -32.26
CA ALA A 126 -0.86 -10.73 -31.98
C ALA A 126 -0.52 -9.88 -33.20
N VAL A 127 -0.06 -8.66 -32.93
CA VAL A 127 0.46 -7.77 -33.98
C VAL A 127 1.77 -7.12 -33.52
N ILE A 128 2.66 -6.86 -34.46
CA ILE A 128 3.84 -6.05 -34.20
C ILE A 128 3.54 -4.60 -34.55
N ILE A 129 3.79 -3.73 -33.60
CA ILE A 129 3.69 -2.27 -33.76
C ILE A 129 5.11 -1.72 -33.99
N ARG A 130 5.28 -0.91 -35.02
CA ARG A 130 6.51 -0.16 -35.36
C ARG A 130 6.13 1.23 -35.81
N ASN A 131 6.69 2.28 -35.21
CA ASN A 131 6.42 3.68 -35.53
C ASN A 131 4.92 4.05 -35.53
N GLY A 132 4.12 3.45 -34.64
CA GLY A 132 2.68 3.71 -34.53
C GLY A 132 1.80 2.94 -35.53
N GLU A 133 2.36 2.05 -36.34
CA GLU A 133 1.63 1.26 -37.33
C GLU A 133 1.78 -0.25 -37.08
N VAL A 134 0.74 -1.02 -37.43
CA VAL A 134 0.78 -2.48 -37.46
C VAL A 134 1.60 -2.89 -38.71
N VAL A 135 2.68 -3.64 -38.50
CA VAL A 135 3.58 -4.09 -39.58
C VAL A 135 3.54 -5.60 -39.82
N GLU A 136 3.19 -6.37 -38.83
CA GLU A 136 3.08 -7.86 -38.91
C GLU A 136 1.92 -8.32 -38.05
N GLU A 137 1.27 -9.41 -38.46
CA GLU A 137 0.15 -10.03 -37.75
C GLU A 137 0.42 -11.52 -37.56
N PHE A 138 -0.06 -12.04 -36.41
CA PHE A 138 -0.01 -13.45 -36.04
C PHE A 138 -1.36 -13.86 -35.49
N ASP A 139 -1.89 -14.96 -35.98
CA ASP A 139 -3.14 -15.54 -35.48
C ASP A 139 -3.05 -17.07 -35.53
N THR A 140 -3.40 -17.72 -34.43
CA THR A 140 -3.43 -19.17 -34.38
C THR A 140 -4.47 -19.67 -33.40
N PHE A 141 -5.32 -20.60 -33.86
CA PHE A 141 -6.09 -21.40 -32.94
C PHE A 141 -5.17 -22.33 -32.15
N VAL A 142 -5.63 -22.71 -30.96
CA VAL A 142 -4.92 -23.63 -30.07
C VAL A 142 -5.85 -24.80 -29.73
N LYS A 143 -5.36 -26.02 -29.88
CA LYS A 143 -6.10 -27.22 -29.47
C LYS A 143 -6.11 -27.31 -27.95
N PRO A 144 -7.26 -27.06 -27.29
CA PRO A 144 -7.31 -27.08 -25.82
C PRO A 144 -7.29 -28.51 -25.28
N GLY A 145 -6.81 -28.69 -24.05
CA GLY A 145 -6.79 -29.99 -23.36
C GLY A 145 -8.16 -30.49 -22.93
N LYS A 146 -9.25 -29.77 -23.22
CA LYS A 146 -10.64 -30.13 -22.89
C LYS A 146 -11.61 -29.48 -23.90
N PRO A 147 -12.85 -29.99 -24.01
CA PRO A 147 -13.85 -29.41 -24.90
C PRO A 147 -14.23 -27.97 -24.51
N ILE A 148 -14.45 -27.12 -25.52
CA ILE A 148 -15.00 -25.76 -25.37
C ILE A 148 -16.51 -25.93 -25.07
N THR A 149 -16.95 -25.21 -24.01
CA THR A 149 -18.37 -25.27 -23.60
C THR A 149 -19.22 -24.36 -24.49
N PRO A 150 -20.54 -24.65 -24.66
CA PRO A 150 -21.43 -23.79 -25.44
C PRO A 150 -21.43 -22.32 -25.02
N LYS A 151 -21.27 -22.06 -23.72
CA LYS A 151 -21.18 -20.70 -23.16
C LYS A 151 -19.93 -19.95 -23.66
N ILE A 152 -18.81 -20.65 -23.76
CA ILE A 152 -17.55 -20.05 -24.27
C ILE A 152 -17.66 -19.84 -25.77
N THR A 153 -18.23 -20.82 -26.51
CA THR A 153 -18.49 -20.65 -27.95
C THR A 153 -19.42 -19.46 -28.23
N GLU A 154 -20.46 -19.27 -27.42
CA GLU A 154 -21.33 -18.06 -27.54
C GLU A 154 -20.57 -16.77 -27.30
N LEU A 155 -19.59 -16.76 -26.40
CA LEU A 155 -18.81 -15.58 -26.05
C LEU A 155 -17.72 -15.25 -27.09
N THR A 156 -16.96 -16.27 -27.52
CA THR A 156 -15.75 -16.11 -28.37
C THR A 156 -15.98 -16.41 -29.84
N GLY A 157 -17.08 -17.08 -30.18
CA GLY A 157 -17.35 -17.62 -31.50
C GLY A 157 -16.53 -18.87 -31.85
N ILE A 158 -15.60 -19.31 -30.98
CA ILE A 158 -14.73 -20.45 -31.25
C ILE A 158 -15.45 -21.74 -30.90
N THR A 159 -15.51 -22.68 -31.88
CA THR A 159 -16.14 -24.00 -31.71
C THR A 159 -15.11 -25.12 -31.56
N ASN A 160 -15.55 -26.28 -31.07
CA ASN A 160 -14.68 -27.45 -30.96
C ASN A 160 -14.16 -27.91 -32.33
N GLU A 161 -14.94 -27.72 -33.38
CA GLU A 161 -14.56 -28.09 -34.75
C GLU A 161 -13.41 -27.19 -35.26
N MET A 162 -13.43 -25.89 -34.95
CA MET A 162 -12.40 -24.95 -35.36
C MET A 162 -11.02 -25.26 -34.76
N VAL A 163 -11.00 -25.81 -33.56
CA VAL A 163 -9.75 -26.12 -32.84
C VAL A 163 -9.34 -27.60 -32.95
N ALA A 164 -10.12 -28.43 -33.65
CA ALA A 164 -9.90 -29.89 -33.71
C ALA A 164 -8.53 -30.26 -34.28
N ASP A 165 -8.14 -29.55 -35.35
CA ASP A 165 -6.87 -29.76 -36.07
C ASP A 165 -5.85 -28.62 -35.79
N ALA A 166 -6.13 -27.76 -34.81
CA ALA A 166 -5.23 -26.69 -34.41
C ALA A 166 -3.95 -27.26 -33.76
N PRO A 167 -2.84 -26.45 -33.77
CA PRO A 167 -1.61 -26.81 -33.06
C PRO A 167 -1.85 -27.09 -31.58
N SER A 168 -1.00 -27.95 -31.01
CA SER A 168 -1.00 -28.14 -29.54
C SER A 168 -0.70 -26.85 -28.83
N GLU A 169 -1.09 -26.75 -27.55
CA GLU A 169 -0.80 -25.57 -26.70
C GLU A 169 0.71 -25.25 -26.69
N LYS A 170 1.56 -26.28 -26.72
CA LYS A 170 3.01 -26.13 -26.82
C LYS A 170 3.44 -25.51 -28.13
N ASP A 171 3.02 -26.08 -29.26
CA ASP A 171 3.44 -25.64 -30.58
C ASP A 171 2.95 -24.22 -30.90
N ALA A 172 1.70 -23.91 -30.50
CA ALA A 172 1.12 -22.58 -30.63
C ALA A 172 1.89 -21.52 -29.77
N LEU A 173 2.24 -21.89 -28.54
CA LEU A 173 3.03 -21.01 -27.67
C LEU A 173 4.46 -20.78 -28.21
N GLU A 174 5.12 -21.84 -28.69
CA GLU A 174 6.46 -21.72 -29.33
C GLU A 174 6.39 -20.83 -30.57
N ALA A 175 5.36 -20.96 -31.40
CA ALA A 175 5.15 -20.11 -32.59
C ALA A 175 4.90 -18.66 -32.21
N PHE A 176 4.05 -18.41 -31.21
CA PHE A 176 3.81 -17.07 -30.68
C PHE A 176 5.09 -16.43 -30.13
N LEU A 177 5.87 -17.16 -29.33
CA LEU A 177 7.13 -16.67 -28.76
C LEU A 177 8.18 -16.39 -29.84
N ALA A 178 8.22 -17.20 -30.91
CA ALA A 178 9.07 -16.96 -32.07
C ALA A 178 8.66 -15.66 -32.82
N PHE A 179 7.35 -15.43 -32.98
CA PHE A 179 6.81 -14.20 -33.56
C PHE A 179 7.10 -12.96 -32.69
N ALA A 180 6.83 -13.04 -31.41
CA ALA A 180 7.10 -11.96 -30.46
C ALA A 180 8.59 -11.63 -30.37
N GLY A 181 9.46 -12.65 -30.53
CA GLY A 181 10.90 -12.49 -30.38
C GLY A 181 11.27 -11.99 -29.00
N ASP A 182 12.12 -10.98 -28.96
CA ASP A 182 12.54 -10.33 -27.71
C ASP A 182 11.73 -9.05 -27.39
N ARG A 183 10.67 -8.75 -28.15
CA ARG A 183 9.87 -7.54 -28.00
C ARG A 183 9.14 -7.50 -26.65
N ILE A 184 8.88 -6.28 -26.16
CA ILE A 184 8.01 -6.08 -25.01
C ILE A 184 6.58 -6.42 -25.41
N LEU A 185 5.94 -7.29 -24.63
CA LEU A 185 4.55 -7.69 -24.84
C LEU A 185 3.61 -6.59 -24.34
N VAL A 186 2.48 -6.41 -25.00
CA VAL A 186 1.45 -5.43 -24.62
C VAL A 186 0.09 -6.11 -24.70
N GLY A 187 -0.75 -5.93 -23.68
CA GLY A 187 -2.10 -6.48 -23.68
C GLY A 187 -3.04 -5.69 -22.75
N HIS A 188 -4.33 -5.95 -22.86
CA HIS A 188 -5.35 -5.27 -22.08
C HIS A 188 -5.83 -6.14 -20.91
N ASN A 189 -5.61 -5.70 -19.65
CA ASN A 189 -5.79 -6.53 -18.46
C ASN A 189 -4.88 -7.76 -18.44
N VAL A 190 -3.79 -7.67 -19.16
CA VAL A 190 -2.88 -8.77 -19.44
C VAL A 190 -2.23 -9.35 -18.17
N HIS A 191 -1.97 -8.51 -17.17
CA HIS A 191 -1.39 -8.94 -15.90
C HIS A 191 -2.32 -9.89 -15.13
N ALA A 192 -3.61 -9.57 -15.11
CA ALA A 192 -4.60 -10.37 -14.36
C ALA A 192 -5.12 -11.57 -15.15
N PHE A 193 -5.02 -11.58 -16.50
CA PHE A 193 -5.60 -12.60 -17.35
C PHE A 193 -4.57 -13.27 -18.26
N ASP A 194 -4.24 -12.72 -19.40
CA ASP A 194 -3.48 -13.40 -20.47
C ASP A 194 -2.12 -13.92 -20.02
N MET A 195 -1.36 -13.12 -19.26
CA MET A 195 -0.06 -13.56 -18.75
C MET A 195 -0.16 -14.73 -17.77
N ARG A 196 -1.28 -14.89 -17.09
CA ARG A 196 -1.51 -16.06 -16.23
C ARG A 196 -1.75 -17.31 -17.06
N PHE A 197 -2.51 -17.20 -18.16
CA PHE A 197 -2.73 -18.30 -19.10
C PHE A 197 -1.45 -18.68 -19.84
N LEU A 198 -0.70 -17.69 -20.39
CA LEU A 198 0.58 -17.96 -21.03
C LEU A 198 1.58 -18.64 -20.07
N ARG A 199 1.66 -18.20 -18.80
CA ARG A 199 2.51 -18.86 -17.80
C ARG A 199 2.05 -20.27 -17.45
N ALA A 200 0.75 -20.49 -17.36
CA ALA A 200 0.21 -21.84 -17.13
C ALA A 200 0.49 -22.79 -18.30
N ALA A 201 0.29 -22.31 -19.53
CA ALA A 201 0.62 -23.03 -20.76
C ALA A 201 2.13 -23.34 -20.86
N ALA A 202 2.98 -22.33 -20.58
CA ALA A 202 4.44 -22.49 -20.55
C ALA A 202 4.87 -23.55 -19.52
N LYS A 203 4.29 -23.51 -18.30
CA LYS A 203 4.54 -24.52 -17.25
C LYS A 203 4.14 -25.93 -17.70
N ARG A 204 2.95 -26.09 -18.31
CA ARG A 204 2.49 -27.39 -18.83
C ARG A 204 3.39 -27.91 -19.95
N SER A 205 3.92 -26.98 -20.77
CA SER A 205 4.78 -27.29 -21.93
C SER A 205 6.27 -27.38 -21.60
N GLY A 206 6.69 -27.08 -20.38
CA GLY A 206 8.10 -27.04 -19.97
C GLY A 206 8.90 -25.88 -20.58
N ILE A 207 8.23 -24.78 -20.96
CA ILE A 207 8.83 -23.59 -21.55
C ILE A 207 9.11 -22.57 -20.44
N LYS A 208 10.30 -21.95 -20.48
CA LYS A 208 10.61 -20.82 -19.59
C LYS A 208 10.03 -19.55 -20.18
N LEU A 209 9.20 -18.81 -19.41
CA LEU A 209 8.53 -17.60 -19.84
C LEU A 209 8.69 -16.47 -18.79
N GLU A 210 9.55 -15.50 -19.09
CA GLU A 210 9.81 -14.33 -18.24
C GLU A 210 9.87 -13.04 -19.08
N PRO A 211 8.81 -12.67 -19.82
CA PRO A 211 8.82 -11.50 -20.67
C PRO A 211 8.68 -10.21 -19.86
N THR A 212 9.14 -9.10 -20.46
CA THR A 212 8.67 -7.76 -20.06
C THR A 212 7.36 -7.49 -20.78
N TYR A 213 6.36 -6.97 -20.06
CA TYR A 213 5.05 -6.66 -20.64
C TYR A 213 4.41 -5.43 -20.03
N ILE A 214 3.47 -4.83 -20.76
CA ILE A 214 2.72 -3.62 -20.43
C ILE A 214 1.23 -3.95 -20.37
N ASP A 215 0.56 -3.54 -19.28
CA ASP A 215 -0.90 -3.66 -19.09
C ASP A 215 -1.59 -2.34 -19.42
N THR A 216 -2.25 -2.28 -20.57
CA THR A 216 -2.94 -1.08 -21.06
C THR A 216 -4.20 -0.73 -20.27
N LEU A 217 -4.83 -1.68 -19.54
CA LEU A 217 -5.94 -1.38 -18.65
C LEU A 217 -5.47 -0.47 -17.51
N THR A 218 -4.37 -0.82 -16.86
CA THR A 218 -3.78 -0.01 -15.78
C THR A 218 -3.29 1.34 -16.31
N MET A 219 -2.69 1.38 -17.51
CA MET A 219 -2.33 2.63 -18.19
C MET A 219 -3.56 3.52 -18.40
N ALA A 220 -4.64 2.99 -19.01
CA ALA A 220 -5.86 3.73 -19.31
C ALA A 220 -6.53 4.30 -18.06
N GLN A 221 -6.59 3.51 -16.98
CA GLN A 221 -7.14 3.94 -15.69
C GLN A 221 -6.40 5.14 -15.10
N THR A 222 -5.11 5.22 -15.36
CA THR A 222 -4.25 6.31 -14.88
C THR A 222 -4.28 7.52 -15.81
N MET A 223 -4.23 7.30 -17.12
CA MET A 223 -4.17 8.37 -18.13
C MET A 223 -5.53 9.06 -18.36
N TYR A 224 -6.63 8.29 -18.33
CA TYR A 224 -7.99 8.74 -18.67
C TYR A 224 -8.95 8.54 -17.48
N PRO A 225 -8.73 9.18 -16.32
CA PRO A 225 -9.55 8.95 -15.14
C PRO A 225 -11.00 9.42 -15.35
N GLY A 226 -11.97 8.67 -14.81
CA GLY A 226 -13.39 9.06 -14.82
C GLY A 226 -14.22 8.44 -15.93
N LEU A 227 -13.68 7.55 -16.75
CA LEU A 227 -14.48 6.75 -17.67
C LEU A 227 -15.45 5.85 -16.89
N HIS A 228 -16.64 5.58 -17.44
CA HIS A 228 -17.64 4.71 -16.77
C HIS A 228 -17.16 3.26 -16.65
N ASN A 229 -16.33 2.80 -17.57
CA ASN A 229 -15.52 1.58 -17.51
C ASN A 229 -14.29 1.71 -18.41
N TYR A 230 -13.38 0.74 -18.32
CA TYR A 230 -12.13 0.73 -19.08
C TYR A 230 -12.04 -0.48 -20.03
N LYS A 231 -13.17 -0.95 -20.56
CA LYS A 231 -13.15 -1.94 -21.64
C LYS A 231 -12.50 -1.32 -22.88
N GLN A 232 -11.83 -2.13 -23.68
CA GLN A 232 -11.12 -1.70 -24.88
C GLN A 232 -12.01 -0.84 -25.82
N GLY A 233 -13.26 -1.26 -26.08
CA GLY A 233 -14.21 -0.49 -26.88
C GLY A 233 -14.60 0.87 -26.29
N THR A 234 -14.62 1.01 -24.94
CA THR A 234 -14.87 2.30 -24.30
C THR A 234 -13.70 3.26 -24.46
N ILE A 235 -12.46 2.73 -24.32
CA ILE A 235 -11.24 3.50 -24.53
C ILE A 235 -11.11 3.90 -26.00
N ASN A 236 -11.35 2.97 -26.91
CA ASN A 236 -11.35 3.22 -28.37
C ASN A 236 -12.28 4.37 -28.74
N LYS A 237 -13.51 4.37 -28.19
CA LYS A 237 -14.49 5.45 -28.40
C LYS A 237 -14.03 6.77 -27.77
N HIS A 238 -13.44 6.73 -26.58
CA HIS A 238 -12.92 7.92 -25.90
C HIS A 238 -11.79 8.61 -26.70
N LEU A 239 -10.95 7.80 -27.33
CA LEU A 239 -9.84 8.26 -28.16
C LEU A 239 -10.25 8.54 -29.62
N GLU A 240 -11.55 8.46 -29.95
CA GLU A 240 -12.13 8.72 -31.28
C GLU A 240 -11.49 7.86 -32.39
N LEU A 241 -11.06 6.64 -32.05
CA LEU A 241 -10.45 5.70 -32.97
C LEU A 241 -11.50 4.94 -33.79
N PRO A 242 -11.14 4.40 -34.99
CA PRO A 242 -12.04 3.63 -35.84
C PRO A 242 -12.69 2.46 -35.09
N ALA A 243 -13.96 2.21 -35.34
CA ALA A 243 -14.67 1.05 -34.80
C ALA A 243 -14.07 -0.25 -35.33
N TYR A 244 -14.14 -1.33 -34.55
CA TYR A 244 -13.66 -2.67 -34.89
C TYR A 244 -14.67 -3.72 -34.43
N GLU A 245 -14.61 -4.93 -34.99
CA GLU A 245 -15.38 -6.07 -34.53
C GLU A 245 -14.61 -6.77 -33.38
N ALA A 246 -15.24 -6.86 -32.21
CA ALA A 246 -14.64 -7.48 -31.03
C ALA A 246 -14.80 -8.99 -31.02
N HIS A 247 -14.02 -9.68 -30.19
CA HIS A 247 -14.03 -11.13 -29.95
C HIS A 247 -13.32 -11.98 -31.01
N ARG A 248 -12.29 -11.42 -31.61
CA ARG A 248 -11.26 -12.11 -32.39
C ARG A 248 -9.90 -11.62 -31.96
N ALA A 249 -9.05 -12.53 -31.48
CA ALA A 249 -7.79 -12.16 -30.82
C ALA A 249 -6.87 -11.27 -31.68
N CYS A 250 -6.80 -11.51 -32.99
CA CYS A 250 -5.99 -10.69 -33.89
C CYS A 250 -6.58 -9.28 -34.10
N GLU A 251 -7.92 -9.16 -34.32
CA GLU A 251 -8.60 -7.87 -34.50
C GLU A 251 -8.58 -7.03 -33.22
N ASP A 252 -8.77 -7.68 -32.05
CA ASP A 252 -8.65 -7.05 -30.74
C ASP A 252 -7.23 -6.58 -30.49
N SER A 253 -6.22 -7.34 -30.85
CA SER A 253 -4.79 -6.96 -30.79
C SER A 253 -4.47 -5.78 -31.69
N ALA A 254 -5.00 -5.72 -32.91
CA ALA A 254 -4.78 -4.60 -33.84
C ALA A 254 -5.48 -3.31 -33.34
N ALA A 255 -6.70 -3.43 -32.80
CA ALA A 255 -7.42 -2.31 -32.19
C ALA A 255 -6.69 -1.80 -30.93
N LEU A 256 -6.22 -2.73 -30.10
CA LEU A 256 -5.40 -2.41 -28.92
C LEU A 256 -4.08 -1.73 -29.31
N GLY A 257 -3.47 -2.17 -30.39
CA GLY A 257 -2.25 -1.54 -30.95
C GLY A 257 -2.46 -0.07 -31.24
N ARG A 258 -3.58 0.30 -31.90
CA ARG A 258 -3.93 1.71 -32.16
C ARG A 258 -4.15 2.51 -30.87
N ILE A 259 -4.85 1.95 -29.89
CA ILE A 259 -5.04 2.56 -28.56
C ILE A 259 -3.68 2.79 -27.90
N PHE A 260 -2.81 1.78 -27.92
CA PHE A 260 -1.50 1.85 -27.29
C PHE A 260 -0.60 2.91 -27.93
N CYS A 261 -0.64 3.06 -29.27
CA CYS A 261 0.10 4.12 -29.97
C CYS A 261 -0.31 5.52 -29.52
N VAL A 262 -1.62 5.78 -29.33
CA VAL A 262 -2.09 7.05 -28.77
C VAL A 262 -1.57 7.25 -27.36
N MET A 263 -1.66 6.21 -26.50
CA MET A 263 -1.12 6.29 -25.15
C MET A 263 0.39 6.59 -25.11
N LEU A 264 1.18 6.03 -26.02
CA LEU A 264 2.62 6.33 -26.12
C LEU A 264 2.87 7.78 -26.51
N ASN A 265 2.07 8.35 -27.43
CA ASN A 265 2.17 9.76 -27.81
C ASN A 265 1.83 10.67 -26.61
N ASP A 266 0.74 10.38 -25.88
CA ASP A 266 0.36 11.13 -24.68
C ASP A 266 1.43 11.05 -23.57
N LEU A 267 2.16 9.94 -23.48
CA LEU A 267 3.30 9.79 -22.57
C LEU A 267 4.51 10.62 -23.03
N ALA A 268 4.79 10.64 -24.33
CA ALA A 268 5.88 11.45 -24.88
C ALA A 268 5.65 12.95 -24.65
N GLU A 269 4.40 13.44 -24.72
CA GLU A 269 4.02 14.81 -24.34
C GLU A 269 4.29 15.12 -22.85
N LYS A 270 4.36 14.10 -21.98
CA LYS A 270 4.73 14.20 -20.57
C LYS A 270 6.21 13.96 -20.30
N GLU A 271 7.04 14.05 -21.33
CA GLU A 271 8.50 13.85 -21.26
C GLU A 271 8.92 12.43 -20.86
N VAL A 272 8.04 11.42 -20.93
CA VAL A 272 8.38 10.02 -20.77
C VAL A 272 8.99 9.54 -22.08
N THR A 273 10.21 9.01 -22.06
CA THR A 273 10.96 8.63 -23.26
C THR A 273 11.23 7.14 -23.38
N LYS A 274 11.14 6.42 -22.26
CA LYS A 274 11.47 4.99 -22.16
C LYS A 274 10.42 4.21 -21.39
N VAL A 275 10.35 2.92 -21.68
CA VAL A 275 9.43 2.00 -21.01
C VAL A 275 9.66 1.94 -19.50
N SER A 276 10.91 1.95 -19.03
CA SER A 276 11.25 1.97 -17.59
C SER A 276 10.72 3.20 -16.84
N GLU A 277 10.44 4.29 -17.55
CA GLU A 277 9.93 5.54 -16.98
C GLU A 277 8.39 5.57 -16.89
N ILE A 278 7.67 4.67 -17.57
CA ILE A 278 6.20 4.70 -17.65
C ILE A 278 5.56 4.63 -16.27
N ASN A 279 5.96 3.67 -15.41
CA ASN A 279 5.37 3.50 -14.09
C ASN A 279 5.50 4.73 -13.19
N THR A 280 6.59 5.50 -13.32
CA THR A 280 6.83 6.71 -12.54
C THR A 280 6.24 7.96 -13.22
N GLY A 281 6.29 8.04 -14.53
CA GLY A 281 5.80 9.17 -15.33
C GLY A 281 4.28 9.28 -15.41
N LEU A 282 3.57 8.16 -15.29
CA LEU A 282 2.10 8.14 -15.30
C LEU A 282 1.49 8.78 -14.05
N GLY A 283 2.17 8.70 -12.89
CA GLY A 283 1.57 9.07 -11.61
C GLY A 283 0.58 8.02 -11.08
N GLY A 284 -0.24 8.41 -10.10
CA GLY A 284 -1.13 7.49 -9.40
C GLY A 284 -2.44 7.16 -10.11
N ASN A 285 -2.86 5.92 -10.01
CA ASN A 285 -4.15 5.45 -10.53
C ASN A 285 -5.30 5.81 -9.58
N ARG A 286 -6.17 6.74 -9.97
CA ARG A 286 -7.29 7.22 -9.14
C ARG A 286 -8.41 6.19 -8.91
N GLU A 287 -8.55 5.17 -9.74
CA GLU A 287 -9.59 4.15 -9.56
C GLU A 287 -9.36 3.30 -8.30
N VAL A 288 -8.11 3.22 -7.83
CA VAL A 288 -7.79 2.52 -6.57
C VAL A 288 -8.36 3.20 -5.33
N LEU A 289 -8.72 4.51 -5.41
CA LEU A 289 -9.36 5.24 -4.30
C LEU A 289 -10.68 4.60 -3.86
N LYS A 290 -11.36 3.88 -4.75
CA LYS A 290 -12.61 3.15 -4.47
C LYS A 290 -12.37 1.80 -3.79
N LYS A 291 -11.12 1.32 -3.76
CA LYS A 291 -10.72 0.05 -3.14
C LYS A 291 -10.55 0.20 -1.62
N LYS A 292 -10.18 -0.90 -0.97
CA LYS A 292 -9.80 -0.96 0.44
C LYS A 292 -8.63 0.00 0.71
N TYR A 293 -8.67 0.66 1.85
CA TYR A 293 -7.58 1.49 2.37
C TYR A 293 -6.90 0.80 3.54
N TYR A 294 -5.74 1.29 3.89
CA TYR A 294 -4.96 0.90 5.05
C TYR A 294 -4.76 2.09 5.98
N HIS A 295 -4.44 1.84 7.22
CA HIS A 295 -3.96 2.86 8.14
C HIS A 295 -2.45 3.05 7.96
N LEU A 296 -1.99 4.29 8.07
CA LEU A 296 -0.60 4.68 8.00
C LEU A 296 -0.39 5.91 8.87
N ILE A 297 0.54 5.85 9.83
CA ILE A 297 0.85 7.01 10.66
C ILE A 297 1.88 7.88 9.97
N ILE A 298 1.58 9.17 9.90
CA ILE A 298 2.49 10.23 9.45
C ILE A 298 2.91 11.00 10.68
N LEU A 299 4.22 11.07 10.97
CA LEU A 299 4.78 11.89 12.04
C LEU A 299 5.57 13.04 11.44
N VAL A 300 5.45 14.23 12.05
CA VAL A 300 6.15 15.45 11.62
C VAL A 300 7.52 15.51 12.26
N LYS A 301 8.56 15.57 11.45
CA LYS A 301 9.96 15.67 11.87
C LYS A 301 10.42 17.12 12.06
N ASN A 302 9.90 18.04 11.25
CA ASN A 302 10.32 19.44 11.24
C ASN A 302 9.26 20.37 10.61
N GLN A 303 9.52 21.67 10.52
CA GLN A 303 8.63 22.68 9.93
C GLN A 303 8.21 22.36 8.49
N MET A 304 9.11 21.81 7.66
CA MET A 304 8.78 21.40 6.29
C MET A 304 7.78 20.25 6.31
N GLY A 305 7.99 19.27 7.19
CA GLY A 305 7.07 18.15 7.39
C GLY A 305 5.69 18.62 7.82
N LEU A 306 5.56 19.58 8.75
CA LEU A 306 4.26 20.13 9.15
C LEU A 306 3.52 20.78 7.97
N LYS A 307 4.23 21.58 7.17
CA LYS A 307 3.69 22.19 5.96
C LYS A 307 3.24 21.13 4.95
N ASN A 308 4.02 20.07 4.80
CA ASN A 308 3.71 18.97 3.88
C ASN A 308 2.53 18.13 4.39
N LEU A 309 2.45 17.88 5.70
CA LEU A 309 1.29 17.19 6.27
C LEU A 309 -0.01 17.96 6.03
N TYR A 310 -0.02 19.27 6.24
CA TYR A 310 -1.20 20.09 5.93
C TYR A 310 -1.59 20.03 4.45
N LYS A 311 -0.62 19.98 3.52
CA LYS A 311 -0.91 19.78 2.09
C LYS A 311 -1.51 18.41 1.82
N ILE A 312 -0.94 17.35 2.40
CA ILE A 312 -1.45 15.97 2.26
C ILE A 312 -2.90 15.89 2.75
N VAL A 313 -3.19 16.38 3.95
CA VAL A 313 -4.54 16.35 4.51
C VAL A 313 -5.51 17.20 3.67
N SER A 314 -5.10 18.38 3.22
CA SER A 314 -5.93 19.23 2.36
C SER A 314 -6.24 18.56 1.02
N GLU A 315 -5.23 18.04 0.34
CA GLU A 315 -5.40 17.30 -0.93
C GLU A 315 -6.28 16.06 -0.75
N ALA A 316 -6.10 15.32 0.35
CA ALA A 316 -6.91 14.15 0.66
C ALA A 316 -8.41 14.47 0.77
N HIS A 317 -8.74 15.63 1.37
CA HIS A 317 -10.12 16.07 1.52
C HIS A 317 -10.72 16.69 0.24
N VAL A 318 -9.92 17.43 -0.53
CA VAL A 318 -10.40 18.15 -1.70
C VAL A 318 -10.40 17.28 -2.95
N ASN A 319 -9.30 16.53 -3.18
CA ASN A 319 -9.06 15.86 -4.45
C ASN A 319 -9.17 14.31 -4.39
N TYR A 320 -9.06 13.73 -3.19
CA TYR A 320 -9.01 12.27 -3.02
C TYR A 320 -10.04 11.72 -2.04
N PHE A 321 -11.14 12.46 -1.82
CA PHE A 321 -12.20 12.03 -0.92
C PHE A 321 -13.09 10.95 -1.54
N PHE A 322 -13.11 9.77 -0.94
CA PHE A 322 -14.10 8.72 -1.22
C PHE A 322 -14.54 8.07 0.09
N LYS A 323 -15.72 8.49 0.60
CA LYS A 323 -16.25 8.14 1.95
C LYS A 323 -15.38 8.62 3.11
N LYS A 324 -14.06 8.67 2.93
CA LYS A 324 -13.03 9.17 3.84
C LYS A 324 -11.93 9.86 3.02
N PRO A 325 -11.16 10.78 3.61
CA PRO A 325 -10.05 11.45 2.91
C PRO A 325 -8.92 10.44 2.64
N ARG A 326 -8.84 9.94 1.41
CA ARG A 326 -7.81 8.97 1.00
C ARG A 326 -6.47 9.67 0.80
N VAL A 327 -5.41 9.01 1.21
CA VAL A 327 -4.05 9.48 1.00
C VAL A 327 -3.31 8.51 0.07
N PRO A 328 -3.22 8.85 -1.24
CA PRO A 328 -2.51 8.03 -2.20
C PRO A 328 -1.01 7.98 -1.92
N ARG A 329 -0.34 6.86 -2.25
CA ARG A 329 1.12 6.71 -2.17
C ARG A 329 1.84 7.78 -3.01
N SER A 330 1.32 8.10 -4.19
CA SER A 330 1.86 9.16 -5.06
C SER A 330 1.86 10.53 -4.37
N LEU A 331 0.80 10.86 -3.63
CA LEU A 331 0.69 12.08 -2.85
C LEU A 331 1.70 12.12 -1.69
N LEU A 332 1.84 11.00 -0.97
CA LEU A 332 2.84 10.86 0.09
C LEU A 332 4.25 11.04 -0.45
N ASN A 333 4.58 10.39 -1.57
CA ASN A 333 5.89 10.52 -2.21
C ASN A 333 6.19 11.97 -2.62
N LYS A 334 5.18 12.69 -3.14
CA LYS A 334 5.30 14.10 -3.53
C LYS A 334 5.64 15.03 -2.36
N TYR A 335 5.13 14.75 -1.17
CA TYR A 335 5.27 15.61 0.02
C TYR A 335 6.03 14.91 1.16
N ARG A 336 6.94 13.98 0.84
CA ARG A 336 7.64 13.11 1.79
C ARG A 336 8.59 13.86 2.73
N ASP A 337 9.15 14.99 2.29
CA ASP A 337 10.18 15.72 3.01
C ASP A 337 9.73 16.19 4.40
N GLY A 338 10.54 15.88 5.41
CA GLY A 338 10.28 16.26 6.80
C GLY A 338 9.23 15.42 7.51
N LEU A 339 8.81 14.28 6.92
CA LEU A 339 7.87 13.32 7.48
C LEU A 339 8.56 11.99 7.79
N LEU A 340 8.04 11.29 8.80
CA LEU A 340 8.30 9.87 9.06
C LEU A 340 6.99 9.11 8.88
N LEU A 341 7.05 7.96 8.22
CA LEU A 341 5.90 7.06 8.05
C LEU A 341 6.09 5.82 8.88
N THR A 342 5.04 5.41 9.58
CA THR A 342 5.05 4.14 10.29
C THR A 342 4.02 3.18 9.72
N SER A 343 4.20 1.87 9.99
CA SER A 343 3.33 0.81 9.44
C SER A 343 1.95 0.74 10.09
N ALA A 344 1.67 1.58 11.08
CA ALA A 344 0.42 1.67 11.85
C ALA A 344 0.00 0.36 12.54
N CYS A 345 -1.30 0.24 12.84
CA CYS A 345 -1.94 -0.85 13.58
C CYS A 345 -2.24 -2.09 12.71
N GLU A 346 -3.13 -2.96 13.19
CA GLU A 346 -3.62 -4.14 12.45
C GLU A 346 -4.39 -3.79 11.17
N ALA A 347 -4.86 -2.55 11.05
CA ALA A 347 -5.46 -2.04 9.83
C ALA A 347 -4.43 -1.52 8.81
N GLY A 348 -3.14 -1.50 9.15
CA GLY A 348 -2.03 -1.14 8.28
C GLY A 348 -1.77 -2.15 7.17
N GLU A 349 -1.12 -1.70 6.10
CA GLU A 349 -0.80 -2.53 4.93
C GLU A 349 0.07 -3.73 5.31
N LEU A 350 1.15 -3.48 6.07
CA LEU A 350 2.10 -4.53 6.47
C LEU A 350 1.45 -5.60 7.33
N TYR A 351 0.74 -5.19 8.38
CA TYR A 351 0.12 -6.15 9.30
C TYR A 351 -0.94 -7.00 8.59
N ARG A 352 -1.77 -6.39 7.73
CA ARG A 352 -2.75 -7.15 6.93
C ARG A 352 -2.11 -8.10 5.95
N ALA A 353 -1.00 -7.72 5.33
CA ALA A 353 -0.25 -8.63 4.45
C ALA A 353 0.31 -9.84 5.22
N ILE A 354 0.74 -9.66 6.48
CA ILE A 354 1.17 -10.76 7.35
C ILE A 354 -0.01 -11.69 7.65
N VAL A 355 -1.16 -11.14 8.05
CA VAL A 355 -2.39 -11.91 8.35
C VAL A 355 -2.87 -12.68 7.11
N ASP A 356 -2.77 -12.09 5.94
CA ASP A 356 -3.17 -12.70 4.65
C ASP A 356 -2.16 -13.76 4.15
N GLY A 357 -1.06 -14.03 4.89
CA GLY A 357 -0.07 -15.06 4.56
C GLY A 357 0.84 -14.70 3.38
N THR A 358 1.06 -13.40 3.13
CA THR A 358 1.98 -12.92 2.10
C THR A 358 3.40 -13.43 2.32
N SER A 359 4.12 -13.77 1.23
CA SER A 359 5.47 -14.27 1.33
C SER A 359 6.42 -13.28 2.00
N TYR A 360 7.44 -13.79 2.73
CA TYR A 360 8.37 -12.95 3.48
C TYR A 360 9.11 -11.94 2.59
N GLU A 361 9.47 -12.31 1.37
CA GLU A 361 10.11 -11.41 0.40
C GLU A 361 9.18 -10.26 -0.05
N GLU A 362 7.89 -10.51 -0.20
CA GLU A 362 6.92 -9.44 -0.48
C GLU A 362 6.68 -8.57 0.76
N LEU A 363 6.65 -9.16 1.97
CA LEU A 363 6.58 -8.40 3.23
C LEU A 363 7.77 -7.45 3.37
N LYS A 364 8.99 -7.86 2.99
CA LYS A 364 10.17 -6.98 2.95
C LYS A 364 9.97 -5.78 2.03
N LYS A 365 9.39 -5.99 0.84
CA LYS A 365 9.10 -4.88 -0.09
C LYS A 365 8.09 -3.89 0.49
N ILE A 366 7.03 -4.39 1.11
CA ILE A 366 6.03 -3.56 1.79
C ILE A 366 6.69 -2.79 2.95
N ALA A 367 7.41 -3.49 3.83
CA ALA A 367 8.08 -2.90 4.99
C ALA A 367 9.14 -1.86 4.60
N ALA A 368 9.79 -2.03 3.44
CA ALA A 368 10.81 -1.10 2.94
C ALA A 368 10.28 0.31 2.70
N TYR A 369 8.98 0.49 2.48
CA TYR A 369 8.36 1.80 2.26
C TYR A 369 8.31 2.67 3.52
N TYR A 370 8.14 2.07 4.69
CA TYR A 370 8.00 2.74 5.98
C TYR A 370 9.37 3.11 6.56
N ASP A 371 9.44 4.18 7.35
CA ASP A 371 10.64 4.56 8.11
C ASP A 371 10.72 3.76 9.41
N ILE A 372 9.57 3.46 10.00
CA ILE A 372 9.41 2.84 11.30
C ILE A 372 8.35 1.73 11.17
N LEU A 373 8.56 0.58 11.79
CA LEU A 373 7.56 -0.47 11.87
C LEU A 373 6.91 -0.48 13.26
N GLU A 374 5.62 -0.83 13.31
CA GLU A 374 4.87 -0.85 14.57
C GLU A 374 4.46 -2.26 14.97
N ILE A 375 4.53 -2.52 16.29
CA ILE A 375 3.88 -3.65 16.96
C ILE A 375 2.94 -3.14 18.04
N GLN A 376 1.92 -3.92 18.37
CA GLN A 376 0.91 -3.53 19.36
C GLN A 376 0.72 -4.60 20.42
N PRO A 377 0.21 -4.22 21.63
CA PRO A 377 -0.23 -5.17 22.65
C PRO A 377 -1.21 -6.21 22.09
N LEU A 378 -1.09 -7.45 22.53
CA LEU A 378 -1.95 -8.55 22.05
C LEU A 378 -3.45 -8.24 22.27
N GLY A 379 -3.79 -7.56 23.35
CA GLY A 379 -5.16 -7.16 23.67
C GLY A 379 -5.82 -6.28 22.60
N ASN A 380 -5.03 -5.48 21.86
CA ASN A 380 -5.55 -4.66 20.78
C ASN A 380 -6.12 -5.52 19.64
N ASN A 381 -5.53 -6.71 19.42
CA ASN A 381 -5.86 -7.64 18.34
C ASN A 381 -6.59 -8.91 18.81
N ALA A 382 -6.98 -9.01 20.08
CA ALA A 382 -7.65 -10.17 20.65
C ALA A 382 -8.98 -10.54 19.94
N TYR A 383 -9.61 -9.57 19.27
CA TYR A 383 -10.79 -9.80 18.46
C TYR A 383 -10.55 -10.82 17.34
N MET A 384 -9.32 -10.95 16.82
CA MET A 384 -8.99 -11.90 15.76
C MET A 384 -9.17 -13.35 16.21
N VAL A 385 -8.83 -13.66 17.47
CA VAL A 385 -9.08 -14.98 18.05
C VAL A 385 -10.58 -15.18 18.31
N ARG A 386 -11.24 -14.17 18.88
CA ARG A 386 -12.69 -14.21 19.20
C ARG A 386 -13.54 -14.42 17.96
N GLU A 387 -13.15 -13.85 16.83
CA GLU A 387 -13.86 -13.97 15.54
C GLU A 387 -13.39 -15.15 14.68
N GLY A 388 -12.46 -15.97 15.18
CA GLY A 388 -11.92 -17.12 14.45
C GLY A 388 -11.09 -16.78 13.22
N LYS A 389 -10.53 -15.56 13.17
CA LYS A 389 -9.60 -15.14 12.11
C LYS A 389 -8.21 -15.77 12.28
N VAL A 390 -7.85 -16.05 13.53
CA VAL A 390 -6.65 -16.78 13.91
C VAL A 390 -6.97 -17.76 15.04
N ASP A 391 -6.19 -18.83 15.15
CA ASP A 391 -6.49 -19.94 16.07
C ASP A 391 -6.17 -19.62 17.55
N SER A 392 -5.23 -18.71 17.80
CA SER A 392 -4.78 -18.40 19.17
C SER A 392 -4.05 -17.07 19.28
N GLU A 393 -3.84 -16.58 20.52
CA GLU A 393 -2.99 -15.42 20.80
C GLU A 393 -1.52 -15.65 20.40
N GLU A 394 -1.05 -16.90 20.38
CA GLU A 394 0.32 -17.19 19.95
C GLU A 394 0.55 -16.82 18.48
N VAL A 395 -0.47 -16.97 17.62
CA VAL A 395 -0.40 -16.51 16.23
C VAL A 395 -0.25 -14.98 16.16
N ILE A 396 -0.94 -14.24 17.05
CA ILE A 396 -0.79 -12.76 17.12
C ILE A 396 0.63 -12.37 17.57
N LYS A 397 1.24 -13.13 18.49
CA LYS A 397 2.65 -12.95 18.86
C LYS A 397 3.59 -13.20 17.70
N ASP A 398 3.31 -14.23 16.88
CA ASP A 398 4.12 -14.54 15.70
C ASP A 398 4.03 -13.42 14.66
N PHE A 399 2.89 -12.73 14.54
CA PHE A 399 2.79 -11.54 13.71
C PHE A 399 3.72 -10.42 14.21
N ASN A 400 3.70 -10.12 15.52
CA ASN A 400 4.64 -9.15 16.09
C ASN A 400 6.11 -9.57 15.90
N ARG A 401 6.44 -10.85 16.10
CA ARG A 401 7.80 -11.39 15.84
C ARG A 401 8.22 -11.21 14.38
N THR A 402 7.28 -11.41 13.45
CA THR A 402 7.53 -11.18 12.02
C THR A 402 7.85 -9.71 11.74
N VAL A 403 7.12 -8.76 12.33
CA VAL A 403 7.43 -7.32 12.18
C VAL A 403 8.80 -7.00 12.76
N ILE A 404 9.16 -7.56 13.92
CA ILE A 404 10.49 -7.37 14.54
C ILE A 404 11.59 -7.92 13.63
N GLN A 405 11.42 -9.11 13.07
CA GLN A 405 12.40 -9.72 12.15
C GLN A 405 12.57 -8.88 10.89
N LEU A 406 11.47 -8.34 10.33
CA LEU A 406 11.53 -7.42 9.18
C LEU A 406 12.30 -6.13 9.52
N GLY A 407 12.12 -5.60 10.73
CA GLY A 407 12.88 -4.45 11.21
C GLY A 407 14.38 -4.73 11.30
N GLU A 408 14.76 -5.88 11.84
CA GLU A 408 16.17 -6.32 11.91
C GLU A 408 16.77 -6.48 10.51
N ASP A 409 16.09 -7.20 9.62
CA ASP A 409 16.58 -7.47 8.26
C ASP A 409 16.73 -6.19 7.41
N LEU A 410 15.84 -5.22 7.60
CA LEU A 410 15.82 -3.96 6.87
C LEU A 410 16.56 -2.83 7.59
N HIS A 411 17.13 -3.10 8.77
CA HIS A 411 17.78 -2.10 9.64
C HIS A 411 16.85 -0.90 9.94
N LYS A 412 15.57 -1.20 10.22
CA LYS A 412 14.55 -0.20 10.55
C LYS A 412 14.16 -0.28 12.02
N PRO A 413 13.90 0.86 12.66
CA PRO A 413 13.37 0.87 14.01
C PRO A 413 11.99 0.19 14.05
N VAL A 414 11.78 -0.61 15.09
CA VAL A 414 10.48 -1.16 15.44
C VAL A 414 10.04 -0.54 16.76
N ILE A 415 8.83 -0.01 16.80
CA ILE A 415 8.26 0.63 17.99
C ILE A 415 7.03 -0.10 18.46
N ALA A 416 6.81 -0.10 19.77
CA ALA A 416 5.54 -0.50 20.36
C ALA A 416 4.60 0.71 20.46
N THR A 417 3.35 0.57 20.04
CA THR A 417 2.34 1.64 20.18
C THR A 417 1.08 1.12 20.87
N GLY A 418 0.40 2.00 21.59
CA GLY A 418 -0.82 1.66 22.32
C GLY A 418 -2.09 1.75 21.47
N ASP A 419 -2.05 2.49 20.38
CA ASP A 419 -3.24 2.84 19.57
C ASP A 419 -4.33 3.47 20.45
N VAL A 420 -3.92 4.52 21.17
CA VAL A 420 -4.73 5.11 22.25
C VAL A 420 -5.97 5.79 21.67
N HIS A 421 -7.17 5.47 22.20
CA HIS A 421 -8.43 6.09 21.82
C HIS A 421 -9.18 6.73 23.00
N PHE A 422 -8.76 6.41 24.23
CA PHE A 422 -9.32 6.97 25.47
C PHE A 422 -8.25 7.01 26.56
N THR A 423 -8.49 7.83 27.60
CA THR A 423 -7.46 8.12 28.59
C THR A 423 -7.36 7.03 29.64
N GLU A 424 -8.46 6.69 30.31
CA GLU A 424 -8.50 5.70 31.38
C GLU A 424 -9.24 4.44 30.93
N PRO A 425 -8.99 3.26 31.53
CA PRO A 425 -9.67 2.01 31.16
C PRO A 425 -11.20 2.10 31.19
N GLU A 426 -11.75 2.88 32.13
CA GLU A 426 -13.19 3.08 32.32
C GLU A 426 -13.84 3.88 31.19
N ASP A 427 -13.05 4.69 30.45
CA ASP A 427 -13.52 5.52 29.35
C ASP A 427 -13.88 4.69 28.10
N ALA A 428 -13.58 3.39 28.10
CA ALA A 428 -14.00 2.46 27.05
C ALA A 428 -15.50 2.53 26.75
N ILE A 429 -16.32 2.85 27.77
CA ILE A 429 -17.76 3.01 27.60
C ILE A 429 -18.13 4.15 26.66
N TYR A 430 -17.38 5.26 26.67
CA TYR A 430 -17.65 6.39 25.79
C TYR A 430 -17.36 6.02 24.33
N ARG A 431 -16.26 5.28 24.11
CA ARG A 431 -15.93 4.76 22.76
C ARG A 431 -17.00 3.79 22.27
N SER A 432 -17.48 2.89 23.12
CA SER A 432 -18.58 1.98 22.82
C SER A 432 -19.84 2.72 22.36
N VAL A 433 -20.23 3.78 23.05
CA VAL A 433 -21.39 4.62 22.66
C VAL A 433 -21.18 5.31 21.31
N LEU A 434 -19.98 5.88 21.08
CA LEU A 434 -19.65 6.50 19.80
C LEU A 434 -19.71 5.49 18.65
N GLN A 435 -19.14 4.33 18.82
CA GLN A 435 -19.14 3.27 17.80
C GLN A 435 -20.53 2.72 17.54
N ALA A 436 -21.31 2.47 18.59
CA ALA A 436 -22.70 2.03 18.45
C ALA A 436 -23.54 3.05 17.67
N GLY A 437 -23.39 4.35 17.99
CA GLY A 437 -24.03 5.45 17.28
C GLY A 437 -23.65 5.53 15.78
N ASN A 438 -22.45 5.08 15.43
CA ASN A 438 -21.95 5.02 14.06
C ASN A 438 -22.19 3.65 13.37
N GLY A 439 -22.92 2.73 14.01
CA GLY A 439 -23.36 1.45 13.43
C GLY A 439 -22.28 0.35 13.44
N PHE A 440 -21.28 0.45 14.29
CA PHE A 440 -20.29 -0.63 14.47
C PHE A 440 -20.94 -1.80 15.24
N LYS A 441 -20.83 -3.01 14.70
CA LYS A 441 -21.49 -4.21 15.24
C LYS A 441 -20.85 -4.77 16.51
N ASP A 442 -19.58 -4.47 16.74
CA ASP A 442 -18.73 -4.94 17.83
C ASP A 442 -18.48 -3.87 18.89
N ALA A 443 -19.29 -2.81 18.90
CA ALA A 443 -19.16 -1.69 19.82
C ALA A 443 -19.12 -2.08 21.31
N ASP A 444 -19.78 -3.19 21.70
CA ASP A 444 -19.79 -3.69 23.08
C ASP A 444 -18.50 -4.43 23.48
N ASN A 445 -17.63 -4.77 22.52
CA ASN A 445 -16.40 -5.53 22.75
C ASN A 445 -15.17 -4.63 22.57
N GLN A 446 -14.99 -3.68 23.49
CA GLN A 446 -13.92 -2.70 23.39
C GLN A 446 -12.53 -3.33 23.61
N PRO A 447 -11.55 -3.13 22.69
CA PRO A 447 -10.15 -3.43 22.96
C PRO A 447 -9.58 -2.43 23.99
N PRO A 448 -8.52 -2.80 24.73
CA PRO A 448 -7.96 -1.97 25.80
C PRO A 448 -7.07 -0.84 25.26
N LEU A 449 -7.64 0.11 24.52
CA LEU A 449 -6.96 1.22 23.85
C LEU A 449 -6.79 2.46 24.74
N PHE A 450 -6.56 2.26 26.04
CA PHE A 450 -6.33 3.35 26.99
C PHE A 450 -4.86 3.81 27.02
N TYR A 451 -4.63 4.98 27.59
CA TYR A 451 -3.30 5.56 27.73
C TYR A 451 -2.49 4.83 28.80
N ARG A 452 -1.52 4.00 28.40
CA ARG A 452 -0.70 3.16 29.29
C ARG A 452 0.54 3.88 29.78
N THR A 453 0.95 3.57 31.01
CA THR A 453 2.27 3.96 31.54
C THR A 453 3.40 3.18 30.83
N THR A 454 4.65 3.65 31.00
CA THR A 454 5.85 2.92 30.55
C THR A 454 5.86 1.48 31.10
N GLU A 455 5.53 1.32 32.38
CA GLU A 455 5.51 0.00 33.04
C GLU A 455 4.42 -0.90 32.45
N ASP A 456 3.23 -0.34 32.17
CA ASP A 456 2.14 -1.11 31.56
C ASP A 456 2.49 -1.54 30.14
N MET A 457 3.11 -0.68 29.34
CA MET A 457 3.59 -1.05 28.00
C MET A 457 4.62 -2.17 28.06
N LEU A 458 5.61 -2.08 28.97
CA LEU A 458 6.62 -3.12 29.13
C LEU A 458 6.05 -4.49 29.55
N LYS A 459 4.99 -4.49 30.38
CA LYS A 459 4.29 -5.73 30.75
C LYS A 459 3.62 -6.40 29.55
N GLN A 460 3.12 -5.61 28.58
CA GLN A 460 2.48 -6.15 27.36
C GLN A 460 3.43 -6.95 26.47
N PHE A 461 4.74 -6.67 26.56
CA PHE A 461 5.79 -7.29 25.74
C PHE A 461 6.80 -8.07 26.59
N SER A 462 6.36 -8.60 27.73
CA SER A 462 7.22 -9.35 28.68
C SER A 462 7.74 -10.69 28.12
N ASP A 463 7.16 -11.17 27.02
CA ASP A 463 7.59 -12.36 26.29
C ASP A 463 8.77 -12.08 25.33
N LEU A 464 9.09 -10.81 25.06
CA LEU A 464 10.26 -10.43 24.26
C LEU A 464 11.53 -10.40 25.11
N PRO A 465 12.70 -10.72 24.53
CA PRO A 465 13.98 -10.59 25.21
C PRO A 465 14.21 -9.17 25.74
N LYS A 466 14.66 -9.04 27.00
CA LYS A 466 14.88 -7.72 27.65
C LYS A 466 15.82 -6.81 26.88
N GLU A 467 16.80 -7.39 26.17
CA GLU A 467 17.75 -6.66 25.31
C GLU A 467 17.05 -6.02 24.10
N LYS A 468 15.94 -6.59 23.64
CA LYS A 468 15.11 -6.03 22.56
C LYS A 468 14.12 -4.98 23.09
N ALA A 469 13.70 -5.08 24.34
CA ALA A 469 12.80 -4.11 24.97
C ALA A 469 13.51 -2.81 25.42
N TYR A 470 14.84 -2.83 25.56
CA TYR A 470 15.66 -1.66 25.90
C TYR A 470 16.94 -1.69 25.08
N PRO A 471 17.08 -0.92 24.00
CA PRO A 471 18.33 -0.89 23.26
C PRO A 471 19.47 -0.30 24.12
N SER A 472 20.51 -1.10 24.32
CA SER A 472 21.78 -0.64 24.88
C SER A 472 22.57 0.05 23.76
N HIS A 473 22.77 1.38 23.89
CA HIS A 473 23.75 2.20 23.18
C HIS A 473 23.62 2.32 21.63
N ALA A 474 23.00 3.42 21.19
CA ALA A 474 23.54 4.16 20.06
C ALA A 474 24.47 5.24 20.64
N GLU A 475 25.75 5.24 20.24
CA GLU A 475 26.67 6.33 20.57
C GLU A 475 26.13 7.66 20.02
N PRO A 476 26.28 8.78 20.78
CA PRO A 476 25.81 10.08 20.32
C PRO A 476 26.67 10.59 19.17
N THR A 477 26.11 10.70 17.98
CA THR A 477 26.70 11.50 16.91
C THR A 477 26.67 12.97 17.30
N ARG A 478 27.80 13.66 17.13
CA ARG A 478 28.03 15.05 17.59
C ARG A 478 26.99 16.03 17.06
N PRO A 479 26.53 16.99 17.89
CA PRO A 479 25.55 17.98 17.47
C PRO A 479 26.13 18.98 16.48
N ALA A 480 25.35 19.29 15.44
CA ALA A 480 25.62 20.39 14.54
C ALA A 480 25.39 21.74 15.25
N PRO A 481 26.11 22.83 14.91
CA PRO A 481 26.15 24.07 15.70
C PRO A 481 24.81 24.83 15.68
N ARG A 482 24.34 25.19 16.87
CA ARG A 482 23.21 26.07 17.10
C ARG A 482 23.42 27.44 16.43
N ARG A 483 22.55 27.84 15.52
CA ARG A 483 22.26 29.23 15.23
C ARG A 483 20.80 29.47 14.84
N TYR A 484 20.23 30.42 15.56
CA TYR A 484 19.03 31.26 15.37
C TYR A 484 17.66 30.69 15.79
N GLY A 485 17.20 31.44 16.76
CA GLY A 485 16.01 31.50 17.51
C GLY A 485 14.69 31.59 16.75
N ARG A 486 13.84 31.04 17.37
CA ARG A 486 12.42 30.90 17.60
C ARG A 486 12.03 29.43 17.51
N ARG A 487 11.34 28.99 18.55
CA ARG A 487 10.96 27.64 18.90
C ARG A 487 10.61 26.83 17.66
N ALA A 488 11.52 25.96 17.25
CA ALA A 488 11.23 24.92 16.29
C ALA A 488 10.23 23.95 16.93
N LEU A 489 9.16 23.66 16.24
CA LEU A 489 8.35 22.46 16.46
C LEU A 489 9.32 21.29 16.48
N GLY A 490 9.33 20.56 17.61
CA GLY A 490 10.41 19.68 17.99
C GLY A 490 10.97 18.84 16.88
N ASP A 491 12.25 18.97 16.65
CA ASP A 491 13.02 17.86 16.13
C ASP A 491 12.70 16.66 17.01
N LEU A 492 12.35 15.53 16.46
CA LEU A 492 12.34 14.29 17.19
C LEU A 492 13.73 14.16 17.79
N PRO A 493 13.89 14.14 19.11
CA PRO A 493 15.22 14.23 19.68
C PRO A 493 16.04 13.04 19.21
N GLU A 494 17.28 13.30 18.80
CA GLU A 494 18.32 12.27 18.66
C GLU A 494 18.47 11.43 19.95
N SER A 495 17.82 11.83 21.04
CA SER A 495 17.85 11.19 22.36
C SER A 495 16.48 10.84 22.95
N SER A 496 15.34 11.15 22.34
CA SER A 496 14.07 10.59 22.79
C SER A 496 14.01 9.15 22.27
N GLN A 497 14.48 8.28 23.10
CA GLN A 497 14.30 6.84 22.86
C GLN A 497 12.81 6.56 23.00
N VAL A 498 12.15 6.56 21.87
CA VAL A 498 11.01 5.70 21.65
C VAL A 498 11.47 4.30 22.06
N SER A 499 10.65 3.55 22.76
CA SER A 499 11.00 2.15 23.06
C SER A 499 11.08 1.42 21.74
N PHE A 500 12.29 1.19 21.26
CA PHE A 500 12.58 0.35 20.10
C PHE A 500 12.72 -1.09 20.61
N PHE A 501 12.14 -2.03 19.89
CA PHE A 501 12.33 -3.45 20.10
C PHE A 501 13.22 -4.02 19.03
#